data_cf2ca2da135acd6caaf032af81110723
#
_entry.id   cf2ca2da135acd6caaf032af81110723
#
_cell.length_a   1.000
_cell.length_b   1.000
_cell.length_c   1.000
_cell.angle_alpha   90.00
_cell.angle_beta   90.00
_cell.angle_gamma   90.00
#
_symmetry.space_group_name_H-M   'P 1'
#
loop_
_entity.id
_entity.type
_entity.pdbx_description
1 polymer ?
#
loop_
_entity_poly.entity_id
_entity_poly.type
_entity_poly.pdbx_seq_one_letter_code
_entity_poly.pdbx_strand_id
1 'polypeptide(L)'
;RRKLAVKIAENENYTSIRDEVKLDNWFDRWMKIYKEKVCAPNTLRAYTSTYKINISPYLGNRNINSLVKSDIQKIIYLANDKGYSYEVQCKIKSVMADMLERALEDNLISRNPTKGTKVIAKKENKSRALTLEEQNIFFKYCKNTFYDNLFNVAINTGLRPGELFALTEGDIDFEKGFIYVNKTLVYQKYLTDSNNTFHIEEPKTKNSNRKVPINSVCRTYLEKQIRQKAVVSTKNPREQNNFLFTTKFNTPINTTRYSDSIKKVVDSINLLRSPGNLFETFSGHTFRHTFATRCFESGIDPKVVQSYLGHSSVSMTLDLYTHVTEEKSASDIEKIVDCVGNKLVDFKQRIS
;
A
#
# COMPACT_ATOMS: atom_id res chain seq x y z
N ARG A 1 38.60 -36.59 33.42
CA ARG A 1 39.03 -36.60 32.01
C ARG A 1 37.95 -37.16 31.06
N ARG A 2 37.30 -38.32 31.38
CA ARG A 2 36.23 -38.90 30.53
C ARG A 2 35.01 -37.95 30.32
N LYS A 3 34.54 -37.22 31.35
CA LYS A 3 33.43 -36.26 31.24
C LYS A 3 33.76 -35.03 30.39
N LEU A 4 35.03 -34.64 30.31
CA LEU A 4 35.49 -33.53 29.46
C LEU A 4 35.56 -33.97 27.99
N ALA A 5 36.03 -35.21 27.73
CA ALA A 5 36.09 -35.75 26.35
C ALA A 5 34.69 -35.95 25.76
N VAL A 6 33.69 -36.38 26.55
CA VAL A 6 32.29 -36.50 26.11
C VAL A 6 31.70 -35.12 25.79
N LYS A 7 31.95 -34.09 26.64
CA LYS A 7 31.53 -32.71 26.37
C LYS A 7 32.21 -32.10 25.13
N ILE A 8 33.47 -32.44 24.87
CA ILE A 8 34.21 -32.02 23.68
C ILE A 8 33.63 -32.69 22.44
N ALA A 9 33.39 -34.01 22.49
CA ALA A 9 32.79 -34.77 21.37
C ALA A 9 31.31 -34.34 21.09
N GLU A 10 30.55 -34.04 22.13
CA GLU A 10 29.21 -33.46 21.99
C GLU A 10 29.28 -32.06 21.39
N ASN A 11 30.25 -31.22 21.77
CA ASN A 11 30.48 -29.89 21.18
C ASN A 11 30.99 -29.98 19.73
N GLU A 12 31.87 -30.93 19.43
CA GLU A 12 32.36 -31.14 18.05
C GLU A 12 31.27 -31.67 17.12
N ASN A 13 30.40 -32.58 17.57
CA ASN A 13 29.21 -32.99 16.83
C ASN A 13 28.17 -31.86 16.69
N TYR A 14 28.04 -31.01 17.73
CA TYR A 14 27.16 -29.84 17.66
C TYR A 14 27.71 -28.74 16.75
N THR A 15 29.01 -28.55 16.66
CA THR A 15 29.69 -27.66 15.71
C THR A 15 29.57 -28.16 14.28
N SER A 16 29.79 -29.47 14.02
CA SER A 16 29.69 -30.02 12.70
C SER A 16 28.27 -29.98 12.08
N ILE A 17 27.22 -30.10 12.90
CA ILE A 17 25.81 -29.89 12.48
C ILE A 17 25.50 -28.41 12.21
N ARG A 18 26.18 -27.48 12.87
CA ARG A 18 26.04 -26.03 12.62
C ARG A 18 26.72 -25.59 11.32
N ASP A 19 27.78 -26.26 10.89
CA ASP A 19 28.57 -25.84 9.73
C ASP A 19 27.92 -26.15 8.37
N GLU A 20 26.82 -26.91 8.33
CA GLU A 20 26.17 -27.33 7.09
C GLU A 20 24.82 -26.68 6.78
N VAL A 21 24.32 -25.72 7.59
CA VAL A 21 23.03 -25.08 7.32
C VAL A 21 23.16 -24.08 6.19
N LYS A 22 22.70 -24.45 5.00
CA LYS A 22 22.60 -23.54 3.85
C LYS A 22 21.52 -22.51 4.07
N LEU A 23 21.72 -21.32 3.48
CA LEU A 23 20.79 -20.20 3.62
C LEU A 23 19.39 -20.53 3.08
N ASP A 24 19.27 -21.30 1.96
CA ASP A 24 17.98 -21.73 1.42
C ASP A 24 17.23 -22.64 2.42
N ASN A 25 17.91 -23.60 3.03
CA ASN A 25 17.32 -24.50 4.03
C ASN A 25 16.89 -23.73 5.29
N TRP A 26 17.68 -22.74 5.70
CA TRP A 26 17.34 -21.87 6.81
C TRP A 26 16.14 -20.99 6.48
N PHE A 27 16.07 -20.42 5.28
CA PHE A 27 14.92 -19.62 4.84
C PHE A 27 13.61 -20.41 4.93
N ASP A 28 13.58 -21.65 4.41
CA ASP A 28 12.38 -22.49 4.46
C ASP A 28 11.98 -22.81 5.90
N ARG A 29 12.95 -23.12 6.76
CA ARG A 29 12.73 -23.36 8.19
C ARG A 29 12.21 -22.11 8.88
N TRP A 30 12.82 -20.95 8.64
CA TRP A 30 12.40 -19.66 9.19
C TRP A 30 10.99 -19.28 8.76
N MET A 31 10.65 -19.45 7.49
CA MET A 31 9.28 -19.22 7.00
C MET A 31 8.28 -20.10 7.74
N LYS A 32 8.53 -21.40 7.81
CA LYS A 32 7.62 -22.37 8.43
C LYS A 32 7.41 -22.13 9.93
N ILE A 33 8.49 -21.88 10.67
CA ILE A 33 8.45 -21.79 12.14
C ILE A 33 8.00 -20.39 12.59
N TYR A 34 8.56 -19.34 11.99
CA TYR A 34 8.43 -17.99 12.51
C TYR A 34 7.42 -17.11 11.74
N LYS A 35 7.01 -17.50 10.52
CA LYS A 35 6.21 -16.61 9.68
C LYS A 35 4.85 -17.17 9.29
N GLU A 36 4.73 -18.44 8.92
CA GLU A 36 3.47 -18.99 8.36
C GLU A 36 2.25 -18.80 9.28
N LYS A 37 2.42 -18.93 10.59
CA LYS A 37 1.30 -18.82 11.55
C LYS A 37 0.99 -17.41 12.02
N VAL A 38 1.88 -16.43 11.78
CA VAL A 38 1.75 -15.08 12.33
C VAL A 38 1.62 -13.99 11.26
N CYS A 39 2.03 -14.27 10.02
CA CYS A 39 2.01 -13.30 8.95
C CYS A 39 0.82 -13.51 8.02
N ALA A 40 0.25 -12.41 7.55
CA ALA A 40 -0.78 -12.44 6.50
C ALA A 40 -0.22 -13.02 5.19
N PRO A 41 -1.05 -13.69 4.36
CA PRO A 41 -0.61 -14.34 3.11
C PRO A 41 0.19 -13.42 2.17
N ASN A 42 -0.19 -12.16 2.05
CA ASN A 42 0.53 -11.15 1.26
C ASN A 42 1.96 -10.92 1.77
N THR A 43 2.17 -10.96 3.09
CA THR A 43 3.48 -10.78 3.70
C THR A 43 4.36 -11.99 3.43
N LEU A 44 3.81 -13.20 3.58
CA LEU A 44 4.51 -14.46 3.26
C LEU A 44 4.97 -14.48 1.81
N ARG A 45 4.08 -14.14 0.88
CA ARG A 45 4.41 -14.03 -0.54
C ARG A 45 5.51 -12.99 -0.80
N ALA A 46 5.43 -11.82 -0.14
CA ALA A 46 6.44 -10.78 -0.29
C ALA A 46 7.81 -11.24 0.21
N TYR A 47 7.87 -11.95 1.33
CA TYR A 47 9.12 -12.53 1.85
C TYR A 47 9.68 -13.57 0.88
N THR A 48 8.84 -14.50 0.44
CA THR A 48 9.23 -15.56 -0.51
C THR A 48 9.74 -14.99 -1.83
N SER A 49 9.00 -14.05 -2.41
CA SER A 49 9.40 -13.39 -3.66
C SER A 49 10.70 -12.61 -3.51
N THR A 50 10.83 -11.81 -2.44
CA THR A 50 12.05 -11.03 -2.16
C THR A 50 13.25 -11.94 -2.02
N TYR A 51 13.11 -13.03 -1.26
CA TYR A 51 14.17 -13.99 -1.04
C TYR A 51 14.57 -14.72 -2.33
N LYS A 52 13.61 -15.36 -3.00
CA LYS A 52 13.86 -16.20 -4.19
C LYS A 52 14.41 -15.42 -5.38
N ILE A 53 13.99 -14.16 -5.56
CA ILE A 53 14.44 -13.33 -6.69
C ILE A 53 15.77 -12.65 -6.41
N ASN A 54 15.97 -12.18 -5.18
CA ASN A 54 17.07 -11.24 -4.91
C ASN A 54 18.18 -11.80 -4.02
N ILE A 55 17.93 -12.87 -3.28
CA ILE A 55 18.88 -13.39 -2.28
C ILE A 55 19.35 -14.78 -2.63
N SER A 56 18.42 -15.73 -2.80
CA SER A 56 18.72 -17.15 -3.06
C SER A 56 19.67 -17.39 -4.26
N PRO A 57 19.53 -16.69 -5.43
CA PRO A 57 20.43 -16.91 -6.56
C PRO A 57 21.91 -16.64 -6.28
N TYR A 58 22.21 -15.84 -5.26
CA TYR A 58 23.56 -15.40 -4.93
C TYR A 58 24.12 -16.03 -3.66
N LEU A 59 23.25 -16.24 -2.66
CA LEU A 59 23.67 -16.69 -1.33
C LEU A 59 22.99 -18.00 -0.87
N GLY A 60 21.97 -18.48 -1.57
CA GLY A 60 21.14 -19.60 -1.14
C GLY A 60 21.93 -20.88 -0.81
N ASN A 61 22.95 -21.19 -1.58
CA ASN A 61 23.83 -22.36 -1.39
C ASN A 61 24.93 -22.13 -0.36
N ARG A 62 25.11 -20.94 0.18
CA ARG A 62 26.16 -20.64 1.15
C ARG A 62 25.74 -21.05 2.56
N ASN A 63 26.70 -21.51 3.35
CA ASN A 63 26.48 -21.77 4.77
C ASN A 63 26.24 -20.45 5.51
N ILE A 64 25.22 -20.41 6.39
CA ILE A 64 24.84 -19.20 7.11
C ILE A 64 25.98 -18.68 8.02
N ASN A 65 26.81 -19.59 8.57
CA ASN A 65 27.96 -19.23 9.39
C ASN A 65 29.08 -18.53 8.61
N SER A 66 29.18 -18.78 7.30
CA SER A 66 30.19 -18.17 6.44
C SER A 66 29.80 -16.77 5.92
N LEU A 67 28.57 -16.34 6.16
CA LEU A 67 28.08 -15.05 5.68
C LEU A 67 28.72 -13.90 6.45
N VAL A 68 29.24 -12.93 5.69
CA VAL A 68 29.82 -11.71 6.23
C VAL A 68 29.10 -10.47 5.71
N LYS A 69 29.31 -9.34 6.38
CA LYS A 69 28.66 -8.06 6.04
C LYS A 69 28.83 -7.68 4.55
N SER A 70 29.99 -7.94 3.96
CA SER A 70 30.24 -7.64 2.56
C SER A 70 29.36 -8.44 1.60
N ASP A 71 28.98 -9.67 1.94
CA ASP A 71 28.06 -10.47 1.13
C ASP A 71 26.68 -9.82 1.06
N ILE A 72 26.18 -9.39 2.23
CA ILE A 72 24.88 -8.70 2.32
C ILE A 72 24.92 -7.37 1.56
N GLN A 73 26.01 -6.60 1.73
CA GLN A 73 26.16 -5.32 1.05
C GLN A 73 26.24 -5.48 -0.47
N LYS A 74 26.87 -6.55 -0.98
CA LYS A 74 26.90 -6.87 -2.41
C LYS A 74 25.51 -7.12 -2.98
N ILE A 75 24.61 -7.81 -2.24
CA ILE A 75 23.22 -7.98 -2.69
C ILE A 75 22.51 -6.64 -2.85
N ILE A 76 22.74 -5.70 -1.91
CA ILE A 76 22.16 -4.35 -1.98
C ILE A 76 22.73 -3.58 -3.18
N TYR A 77 24.03 -3.72 -3.46
CA TYR A 77 24.68 -3.12 -4.64
C TYR A 77 24.10 -3.69 -5.94
N LEU A 78 23.97 -5.01 -6.05
CA LEU A 78 23.35 -5.66 -7.21
C LEU A 78 21.88 -5.21 -7.42
N ALA A 79 21.14 -5.00 -6.34
CA ALA A 79 19.78 -4.46 -6.43
C ALA A 79 19.79 -3.00 -6.93
N ASN A 80 20.77 -2.20 -6.52
CA ASN A 80 20.94 -0.83 -7.00
C ASN A 80 21.33 -0.79 -8.48
N ASP A 81 22.25 -1.63 -8.91
CA ASP A 81 22.72 -1.72 -10.30
C ASP A 81 21.60 -2.17 -11.26
N LYS A 82 20.63 -2.94 -10.73
CA LYS A 82 19.37 -3.28 -11.42
C LYS A 82 18.33 -2.16 -11.43
N GLY A 83 18.63 -0.99 -10.87
CA GLY A 83 17.72 0.14 -10.78
C GLY A 83 16.57 -0.05 -9.78
N TYR A 84 16.72 -0.92 -8.78
CA TYR A 84 15.66 -1.12 -7.79
C TYR A 84 15.53 0.06 -6.84
N SER A 85 14.27 0.44 -6.56
CA SER A 85 13.96 1.57 -5.68
C SER A 85 14.45 1.37 -4.25
N TYR A 86 14.47 2.46 -3.48
CA TYR A 86 14.81 2.46 -2.06
C TYR A 86 14.00 1.43 -1.27
N GLU A 87 12.67 1.35 -1.51
CA GLU A 87 11.76 0.45 -0.80
C GLU A 87 12.08 -1.02 -1.07
N VAL A 88 12.45 -1.37 -2.31
CA VAL A 88 12.86 -2.74 -2.66
C VAL A 88 14.17 -3.11 -1.97
N GLN A 89 15.16 -2.21 -1.97
CA GLN A 89 16.43 -2.44 -1.27
C GLN A 89 16.23 -2.56 0.24
N CYS A 90 15.37 -1.72 0.84
CA CYS A 90 14.98 -1.82 2.25
C CYS A 90 14.31 -3.17 2.56
N LYS A 91 13.42 -3.65 1.67
CA LYS A 91 12.76 -4.94 1.85
C LYS A 91 13.74 -6.11 1.80
N ILE A 92 14.69 -6.11 0.86
CA ILE A 92 15.76 -7.11 0.79
C ILE A 92 16.55 -7.14 2.10
N LYS A 93 16.99 -5.98 2.57
CA LYS A 93 17.71 -5.84 3.83
C LYS A 93 16.88 -6.32 5.02
N SER A 94 15.60 -5.96 5.10
CA SER A 94 14.73 -6.33 6.21
C SER A 94 14.47 -7.84 6.28
N VAL A 95 14.26 -8.49 5.14
CA VAL A 95 14.08 -9.97 5.08
C VAL A 95 15.33 -10.67 5.59
N MET A 96 16.51 -10.25 5.12
CA MET A 96 17.78 -10.83 5.57
C MET A 96 18.04 -10.55 7.07
N ALA A 97 17.75 -9.33 7.52
CA ALA A 97 17.97 -8.94 8.91
C ALA A 97 17.12 -9.75 9.89
N ASP A 98 15.82 -9.90 9.61
CA ASP A 98 14.91 -10.68 10.45
C ASP A 98 15.27 -12.16 10.43
N MET A 99 15.51 -12.75 9.25
CA MET A 99 15.88 -14.14 9.11
C MET A 99 17.19 -14.49 9.83
N LEU A 100 18.20 -13.65 9.71
CA LEU A 100 19.51 -13.87 10.35
C LEU A 100 19.52 -13.48 11.83
N GLU A 101 18.61 -12.62 12.29
CA GLU A 101 18.43 -12.39 13.71
C GLU A 101 17.85 -13.63 14.41
N ARG A 102 16.89 -14.32 13.77
CA ARG A 102 16.38 -15.60 14.27
C ARG A 102 17.46 -16.70 14.26
N ALA A 103 18.32 -16.72 13.26
CA ALA A 103 19.47 -17.63 13.24
C ALA A 103 20.46 -17.37 14.39
N LEU A 104 20.64 -16.11 14.77
CA LEU A 104 21.44 -15.70 15.93
C LEU A 104 20.77 -16.14 17.24
N GLU A 105 19.46 -15.92 17.40
CA GLU A 105 18.68 -16.35 18.57
C GLU A 105 18.69 -17.89 18.72
N ASP A 106 18.61 -18.64 17.63
CA ASP A 106 18.73 -20.09 17.59
C ASP A 106 20.19 -20.60 17.76
N ASN A 107 21.14 -19.69 17.98
CA ASN A 107 22.57 -19.99 18.10
C ASN A 107 23.18 -20.68 16.87
N LEU A 108 22.61 -20.52 15.69
CA LEU A 108 23.15 -21.07 14.43
C LEU A 108 24.28 -20.19 13.87
N ILE A 109 24.32 -18.91 14.20
CA ILE A 109 25.38 -17.94 13.87
C ILE A 109 25.80 -17.18 15.12
N SER A 110 27.04 -16.70 15.15
CA SER A 110 27.57 -15.92 16.28
C SER A 110 27.30 -14.42 16.19
N ARG A 111 26.96 -13.91 15.01
CA ARG A 111 26.64 -12.49 14.75
C ARG A 111 25.73 -12.36 13.55
N ASN A 112 24.88 -11.33 13.57
CA ASN A 112 24.05 -11.00 12.41
C ASN A 112 24.84 -10.11 11.44
N PRO A 113 25.19 -10.59 10.22
CA PRO A 113 26.00 -9.86 9.26
C PRO A 113 25.26 -8.70 8.57
N THR A 114 23.96 -8.55 8.78
CA THR A 114 23.19 -7.41 8.22
C THR A 114 23.42 -6.11 8.98
N LYS A 115 23.95 -6.18 10.21
CA LYS A 115 24.22 -4.99 11.02
C LYS A 115 25.25 -4.08 10.32
N GLY A 116 24.90 -2.80 10.19
CA GLY A 116 25.73 -1.79 9.56
C GLY A 116 25.78 -1.82 8.02
N THR A 117 24.98 -2.65 7.35
CA THR A 117 24.77 -2.53 5.89
C THR A 117 23.94 -1.29 5.56
N LYS A 118 24.19 -0.67 4.40
CA LYS A 118 23.53 0.58 3.98
C LYS A 118 22.76 0.37 2.68
N VAL A 119 21.53 0.85 2.65
CA VAL A 119 20.76 1.04 1.42
C VAL A 119 21.32 2.27 0.69
N ILE A 120 21.44 2.20 -0.63
CA ILE A 120 22.11 3.22 -1.43
C ILE A 120 21.13 4.08 -2.19
N ALA A 121 20.07 3.46 -2.73
CA ALA A 121 19.05 4.22 -3.44
C ALA A 121 18.49 5.33 -2.56
N LYS A 122 18.23 6.48 -3.14
CA LYS A 122 17.60 7.60 -2.45
C LYS A 122 16.11 7.31 -2.29
N LYS A 123 15.57 7.67 -1.13
CA LYS A 123 14.13 7.64 -0.91
C LYS A 123 13.50 8.75 -1.75
N GLU A 124 12.67 8.36 -2.72
CA GLU A 124 11.86 9.30 -3.49
C GLU A 124 10.45 9.33 -2.92
N ASN A 125 9.92 10.50 -2.64
CA ASN A 125 8.51 10.64 -2.27
C ASN A 125 7.67 10.55 -3.56
N LYS A 126 7.12 9.36 -3.84
CA LYS A 126 6.27 9.13 -5.03
C LYS A 126 4.77 9.30 -4.76
N SER A 127 4.38 9.78 -3.57
CA SER A 127 2.99 10.09 -3.27
C SER A 127 2.59 11.36 -4.02
N ARG A 128 1.86 11.20 -5.12
CA ARG A 128 1.38 12.34 -5.91
C ARG A 128 -0.15 12.40 -5.83
N ALA A 129 -0.68 13.60 -5.65
CA ALA A 129 -2.08 13.92 -5.90
C ALA A 129 -2.20 14.51 -7.32
N LEU A 130 -3.36 14.38 -7.94
CA LEU A 130 -3.66 15.09 -9.18
C LEU A 130 -3.83 16.58 -8.87
N THR A 131 -3.28 17.46 -9.70
CA THR A 131 -3.65 18.87 -9.66
C THR A 131 -5.13 19.05 -10.05
N LEU A 132 -5.71 20.21 -9.80
CA LEU A 132 -7.09 20.51 -10.21
C LEU A 132 -7.25 20.41 -11.73
N GLU A 133 -6.25 20.88 -12.47
CA GLU A 133 -6.25 20.80 -13.94
C GLU A 133 -6.18 19.35 -14.41
N GLU A 134 -5.26 18.55 -13.90
CA GLU A 134 -5.14 17.13 -14.22
C GLU A 134 -6.42 16.36 -13.89
N GLN A 135 -7.02 16.63 -12.72
CA GLN A 135 -8.29 16.06 -12.31
C GLN A 135 -9.37 16.39 -13.33
N ASN A 136 -9.54 17.66 -13.70
CA ASN A 136 -10.54 18.11 -14.66
C ASN A 136 -10.33 17.46 -16.03
N ILE A 137 -9.10 17.38 -16.52
CA ILE A 137 -8.75 16.73 -17.77
C ILE A 137 -9.10 15.25 -17.72
N PHE A 138 -8.65 14.53 -16.68
CA PHE A 138 -8.90 13.11 -16.54
C PHE A 138 -10.41 12.80 -16.54
N PHE A 139 -11.20 13.52 -15.72
CA PHE A 139 -12.65 13.30 -15.62
C PHE A 139 -13.42 13.72 -16.87
N LYS A 140 -12.93 14.68 -17.65
CA LYS A 140 -13.48 15.01 -18.97
C LYS A 140 -13.34 13.82 -19.93
N TYR A 141 -12.19 13.16 -19.97
CA TYR A 141 -11.92 12.04 -20.89
C TYR A 141 -12.48 10.70 -20.40
N CYS A 142 -12.60 10.48 -19.09
CA CYS A 142 -13.22 9.26 -18.58
C CYS A 142 -14.75 9.28 -18.60
N LYS A 143 -15.38 10.45 -18.81
CA LYS A 143 -16.84 10.62 -18.83
C LYS A 143 -17.49 9.67 -19.84
N ASN A 144 -18.53 8.97 -19.39
CA ASN A 144 -19.29 7.98 -20.15
C ASN A 144 -18.48 6.72 -20.55
N THR A 145 -17.25 6.54 -20.07
CA THR A 145 -16.56 5.25 -20.20
C THR A 145 -17.17 4.23 -19.23
N PHE A 146 -16.91 2.95 -19.44
CA PHE A 146 -17.45 1.88 -18.57
C PHE A 146 -17.05 2.06 -17.10
N TYR A 147 -15.87 2.63 -16.82
CA TYR A 147 -15.34 2.83 -15.46
C TYR A 147 -15.48 4.26 -14.92
N ASP A 148 -16.24 5.12 -15.60
CA ASP A 148 -16.52 6.49 -15.16
C ASP A 148 -17.03 6.54 -13.71
N ASN A 149 -18.04 5.72 -13.39
CA ASN A 149 -18.60 5.66 -12.04
C ASN A 149 -17.55 5.21 -11.00
N LEU A 150 -16.72 4.21 -11.34
CA LEU A 150 -15.66 3.69 -10.48
C LEU A 150 -14.66 4.79 -10.10
N PHE A 151 -14.17 5.57 -11.08
CA PHE A 151 -13.20 6.64 -10.86
C PHE A 151 -13.79 7.78 -10.03
N ASN A 152 -15.05 8.16 -10.31
CA ASN A 152 -15.74 9.20 -9.55
C ASN A 152 -15.98 8.78 -8.09
N VAL A 153 -16.36 7.53 -7.83
CA VAL A 153 -16.47 7.05 -6.44
C VAL A 153 -15.10 7.00 -5.77
N ALA A 154 -14.05 6.54 -6.47
CA ALA A 154 -12.69 6.47 -5.92
C ALA A 154 -12.18 7.84 -5.43
N ILE A 155 -12.33 8.89 -6.26
CA ILE A 155 -11.83 10.22 -5.90
C ILE A 155 -12.68 10.92 -4.85
N ASN A 156 -13.98 10.60 -4.74
CA ASN A 156 -14.90 11.22 -3.77
C ASN A 156 -14.93 10.50 -2.42
N THR A 157 -14.28 9.33 -2.29
CA THR A 157 -14.31 8.53 -1.05
C THR A 157 -12.92 8.26 -0.47
N GLY A 158 -11.88 8.33 -1.29
CA GLY A 158 -10.52 7.95 -0.90
C GLY A 158 -10.37 6.49 -0.49
N LEU A 159 -11.28 5.60 -0.90
CA LEU A 159 -11.19 4.16 -0.64
C LEU A 159 -9.89 3.57 -1.25
N ARG A 160 -9.29 2.62 -0.56
CA ARG A 160 -8.20 1.83 -1.16
C ARG A 160 -8.75 1.01 -2.34
N PRO A 161 -7.96 0.75 -3.40
CA PRO A 161 -8.45 -0.03 -4.54
C PRO A 161 -9.12 -1.35 -4.14
N GLY A 162 -8.51 -2.13 -3.24
CA GLY A 162 -9.09 -3.38 -2.77
C GLY A 162 -10.41 -3.23 -1.98
N GLU A 163 -10.57 -2.15 -1.21
CA GLU A 163 -11.82 -1.80 -0.52
C GLU A 163 -12.91 -1.43 -1.53
N LEU A 164 -12.55 -0.62 -2.53
CA LEU A 164 -13.45 -0.21 -3.62
C LEU A 164 -13.93 -1.41 -4.44
N PHE A 165 -13.05 -2.37 -4.75
CA PHE A 165 -13.41 -3.58 -5.49
C PHE A 165 -14.29 -4.55 -4.67
N ALA A 166 -14.13 -4.54 -3.35
CA ALA A 166 -14.92 -5.37 -2.43
C ALA A 166 -16.32 -4.80 -2.16
N LEU A 167 -16.60 -3.55 -2.56
CA LEU A 167 -17.84 -2.86 -2.23
C LEU A 167 -19.04 -3.58 -2.86
N THR A 168 -20.08 -3.76 -2.05
CA THR A 168 -21.38 -4.29 -2.46
C THR A 168 -22.47 -3.23 -2.22
N GLU A 169 -23.66 -3.41 -2.78
CA GLU A 169 -24.79 -2.51 -2.55
C GLU A 169 -25.17 -2.44 -1.08
N GLY A 170 -25.10 -3.58 -0.37
CA GLY A 170 -25.41 -3.65 1.07
C GLY A 170 -24.42 -2.91 1.98
N ASP A 171 -23.28 -2.48 1.48
CA ASP A 171 -22.33 -1.65 2.23
C ASP A 171 -22.66 -0.14 2.17
N ILE A 172 -23.71 0.26 1.41
CA ILE A 172 -24.07 1.65 1.16
C ILE A 172 -25.37 1.97 1.88
N ASP A 173 -25.33 2.90 2.81
CA ASP A 173 -26.48 3.44 3.50
C ASP A 173 -26.79 4.84 2.95
N PHE A 174 -27.70 4.92 1.99
CA PHE A 174 -28.09 6.18 1.37
C PHE A 174 -28.91 7.10 2.30
N GLU A 175 -29.61 6.52 3.29
CA GLU A 175 -30.40 7.29 4.25
C GLU A 175 -29.46 8.03 5.23
N LYS A 176 -28.50 7.27 5.80
CA LYS A 176 -27.49 7.87 6.71
C LYS A 176 -26.34 8.54 5.99
N GLY A 177 -26.21 8.37 4.67
CA GLY A 177 -25.16 8.99 3.86
C GLY A 177 -23.75 8.45 4.11
N PHE A 178 -23.60 7.14 4.28
CA PHE A 178 -22.30 6.51 4.56
C PHE A 178 -22.06 5.24 3.74
N ILE A 179 -20.78 4.98 3.45
CA ILE A 179 -20.27 3.69 3.01
C ILE A 179 -19.60 3.00 4.20
N TYR A 180 -19.96 1.74 4.46
CA TYR A 180 -19.32 0.90 5.47
C TYR A 180 -18.16 0.12 4.84
N VAL A 181 -16.95 0.40 5.28
CA VAL A 181 -15.72 -0.25 4.79
C VAL A 181 -15.31 -1.30 5.82
N ASN A 182 -15.48 -2.57 5.49
CA ASN A 182 -15.23 -3.70 6.40
C ASN A 182 -14.53 -4.89 5.73
N LYS A 183 -14.18 -4.78 4.45
CA LYS A 183 -13.53 -5.85 3.67
C LYS A 183 -12.67 -5.28 2.57
N THR A 184 -11.75 -6.10 2.07
CA THR A 184 -10.93 -5.79 0.90
C THR A 184 -10.86 -7.00 -0.03
N LEU A 185 -10.88 -6.76 -1.33
CA LEU A 185 -10.73 -7.78 -2.36
C LEU A 185 -9.29 -7.80 -2.87
N VAL A 186 -8.67 -8.95 -2.82
CA VAL A 186 -7.31 -9.16 -3.35
C VAL A 186 -7.32 -10.26 -4.40
N TYR A 187 -6.48 -10.12 -5.43
CA TYR A 187 -6.30 -11.14 -6.47
C TYR A 187 -4.88 -11.67 -6.40
N GLN A 188 -4.74 -12.85 -5.80
CA GLN A 188 -3.43 -13.45 -5.59
C GLN A 188 -3.55 -14.96 -5.33
N LYS A 189 -2.42 -15.66 -5.40
CA LYS A 189 -2.31 -17.06 -5.03
C LYS A 189 -1.93 -17.17 -3.56
N TYR A 190 -2.75 -17.86 -2.74
CA TYR A 190 -2.40 -18.31 -1.39
C TYR A 190 -1.70 -19.67 -1.43
N LEU A 191 -1.20 -20.12 -0.28
CA LEU A 191 -0.52 -21.42 -0.17
C LEU A 191 -1.40 -22.61 -0.59
N THR A 192 -2.70 -22.47 -0.38
CA THR A 192 -3.72 -23.50 -0.70
C THR A 192 -4.22 -23.47 -2.14
N ASP A 193 -3.85 -22.44 -2.90
CA ASP A 193 -4.39 -22.23 -4.24
C ASP A 193 -3.49 -22.84 -5.32
N SER A 194 -4.09 -23.37 -6.37
CA SER A 194 -3.37 -23.79 -7.58
C SER A 194 -2.91 -22.59 -8.41
N ASN A 195 -3.74 -21.55 -8.51
CA ASN A 195 -3.53 -20.33 -9.30
C ASN A 195 -3.89 -19.06 -8.52
N ASN A 196 -3.63 -17.89 -9.12
CA ASN A 196 -4.18 -16.65 -8.58
C ASN A 196 -5.71 -16.67 -8.62
N THR A 197 -6.33 -16.33 -7.50
CA THR A 197 -7.79 -16.22 -7.37
C THR A 197 -8.17 -15.00 -6.52
N PHE A 198 -9.45 -14.69 -6.48
CA PHE A 198 -9.97 -13.59 -5.67
C PHE A 198 -10.24 -14.06 -4.24
N HIS A 199 -9.74 -13.30 -3.28
CA HIS A 199 -9.99 -13.51 -1.85
C HIS A 199 -10.59 -12.25 -1.24
N ILE A 200 -11.57 -12.41 -0.38
CA ILE A 200 -12.06 -11.35 0.49
C ILE A 200 -11.28 -11.46 1.79
N GLU A 201 -10.56 -10.40 2.13
CA GLU A 201 -9.83 -10.29 3.40
C GLU A 201 -10.54 -9.32 4.33
N GLU A 202 -10.55 -9.63 5.62
CA GLU A 202 -10.91 -8.66 6.64
C GLU A 202 -9.82 -7.59 6.79
N PRO A 203 -10.19 -6.39 7.22
CA PRO A 203 -9.22 -5.33 7.42
C PRO A 203 -8.20 -5.69 8.51
N LYS A 204 -6.91 -5.45 8.23
CA LYS A 204 -5.78 -5.80 9.12
C LYS A 204 -5.77 -5.06 10.47
N THR A 205 -6.48 -3.95 10.59
CA THR A 205 -6.52 -3.13 11.80
C THR A 205 -7.95 -2.70 12.12
N LYS A 206 -8.26 -2.48 13.41
CA LYS A 206 -9.56 -1.96 13.86
C LYS A 206 -9.94 -0.64 13.17
N ASN A 207 -8.97 0.22 12.89
CA ASN A 207 -9.18 1.51 12.21
C ASN A 207 -9.54 1.36 10.73
N SER A 208 -9.37 0.18 10.15
CA SER A 208 -9.76 -0.08 8.76
C SER A 208 -11.26 -0.35 8.63
N ASN A 209 -11.93 -0.80 9.71
CA ASN A 209 -13.39 -0.82 9.80
C ASN A 209 -13.87 0.61 10.08
N ARG A 210 -14.48 1.26 9.09
CA ARG A 210 -14.85 2.66 9.17
C ARG A 210 -16.07 3.00 8.34
N LYS A 211 -16.63 4.17 8.61
CA LYS A 211 -17.67 4.80 7.79
C LYS A 211 -17.05 5.94 7.00
N VAL A 212 -17.31 5.97 5.70
CA VAL A 212 -16.89 7.05 4.80
C VAL A 212 -18.13 7.81 4.36
N PRO A 213 -18.22 9.14 4.59
CA PRO A 213 -19.38 9.92 4.21
C PRO A 213 -19.54 9.99 2.69
N ILE A 214 -20.79 10.05 2.24
CA ILE A 214 -21.17 10.17 0.83
C ILE A 214 -21.58 11.61 0.55
N ASN A 215 -20.83 12.33 -0.29
CA ASN A 215 -21.28 13.62 -0.82
C ASN A 215 -22.28 13.45 -1.96
N SER A 216 -22.93 14.53 -2.41
CA SER A 216 -23.95 14.50 -3.46
C SER A 216 -23.45 13.93 -4.79
N VAL A 217 -22.21 14.24 -5.15
CA VAL A 217 -21.56 13.73 -6.38
C VAL A 217 -21.35 12.23 -6.27
N CYS A 218 -20.77 11.76 -5.16
CA CYS A 218 -20.56 10.33 -4.89
C CYS A 218 -21.89 9.56 -4.94
N ARG A 219 -22.95 10.09 -4.31
CA ARG A 219 -24.30 9.50 -4.34
C ARG A 219 -24.77 9.28 -5.77
N THR A 220 -24.69 10.31 -6.61
CA THR A 220 -25.10 10.23 -8.03
C THR A 220 -24.37 9.11 -8.79
N TYR A 221 -23.06 8.97 -8.58
CA TYR A 221 -22.28 7.94 -9.26
C TYR A 221 -22.49 6.53 -8.68
N LEU A 222 -22.76 6.41 -7.38
CA LEU A 222 -23.16 5.13 -6.78
C LEU A 222 -24.51 4.65 -7.32
N GLU A 223 -25.50 5.53 -7.42
CA GLU A 223 -26.81 5.20 -7.99
C GLU A 223 -26.71 4.82 -9.49
N LYS A 224 -25.88 5.52 -10.26
CA LYS A 224 -25.57 5.14 -11.64
C LYS A 224 -24.91 3.76 -11.71
N GLN A 225 -23.98 3.49 -10.81
CA GLN A 225 -23.27 2.22 -10.77
C GLN A 225 -24.17 1.04 -10.40
N ILE A 226 -25.12 1.21 -9.47
CA ILE A 226 -26.13 0.19 -9.15
C ILE A 226 -26.95 -0.17 -10.40
N ARG A 227 -27.42 0.84 -11.13
CA ARG A 227 -28.13 0.62 -12.41
C ARG A 227 -27.26 -0.08 -13.45
N GLN A 228 -26.00 0.34 -13.59
CA GLN A 228 -25.05 -0.29 -14.51
C GLN A 228 -24.81 -1.76 -14.12
N LYS A 229 -24.62 -2.05 -12.83
CA LYS A 229 -24.42 -3.41 -12.31
C LYS A 229 -25.61 -4.30 -12.64
N ALA A 230 -26.83 -3.85 -12.46
CA ALA A 230 -28.02 -4.60 -12.81
C ALA A 230 -28.03 -5.01 -14.29
N VAL A 231 -27.72 -4.08 -15.20
CA VAL A 231 -27.62 -4.37 -16.65
C VAL A 231 -26.50 -5.37 -16.95
N VAL A 232 -25.32 -5.20 -16.33
CA VAL A 232 -24.18 -6.12 -16.54
C VAL A 232 -24.53 -7.53 -16.04
N SER A 233 -25.18 -7.65 -14.89
CA SER A 233 -25.59 -8.93 -14.32
C SER A 233 -26.61 -9.65 -15.21
N THR A 234 -27.60 -8.94 -15.74
CA THR A 234 -28.59 -9.49 -16.66
C THR A 234 -27.95 -10.03 -17.95
N LYS A 235 -26.95 -9.33 -18.48
CA LYS A 235 -26.22 -9.76 -19.68
C LYS A 235 -25.27 -10.94 -19.45
N ASN A 236 -24.89 -11.22 -18.19
CA ASN A 236 -23.93 -12.26 -17.83
C ASN A 236 -24.46 -13.12 -16.67
N PRO A 237 -25.56 -13.88 -16.89
CA PRO A 237 -26.27 -14.59 -15.81
C PRO A 237 -25.46 -15.75 -15.19
N ARG A 238 -24.42 -16.22 -15.86
CA ARG A 238 -23.54 -17.30 -15.35
C ARG A 238 -22.54 -16.81 -14.33
N GLU A 239 -22.18 -15.51 -14.38
CA GLU A 239 -21.25 -14.89 -13.46
C GLU A 239 -22.00 -14.24 -12.30
N GLN A 240 -22.15 -14.98 -11.22
CA GLN A 240 -22.83 -14.49 -10.02
C GLN A 240 -21.82 -13.94 -9.01
N ASN A 241 -21.85 -12.64 -8.77
CA ASN A 241 -21.14 -11.99 -7.68
C ASN A 241 -21.89 -10.73 -7.23
N ASN A 242 -21.71 -10.36 -5.96
CA ASN A 242 -22.38 -9.22 -5.35
C ASN A 242 -21.54 -7.94 -5.35
N PHE A 243 -20.33 -7.94 -5.96
CA PHE A 243 -19.51 -6.74 -6.02
C PHE A 243 -20.16 -5.67 -6.90
N LEU A 244 -20.18 -4.45 -6.38
CA LEU A 244 -20.78 -3.30 -7.08
C LEU A 244 -19.99 -2.96 -8.35
N PHE A 245 -18.67 -2.98 -8.27
CA PHE A 245 -17.78 -2.70 -9.39
C PHE A 245 -17.24 -3.98 -10.00
N THR A 246 -17.54 -4.21 -11.27
CA THR A 246 -17.15 -5.40 -12.02
C THR A 246 -16.64 -5.03 -13.41
N THR A 247 -16.09 -5.99 -14.12
CA THR A 247 -15.84 -5.86 -15.55
C THR A 247 -17.17 -5.90 -16.32
N LYS A 248 -17.13 -5.59 -17.62
CA LYS A 248 -18.31 -5.71 -18.52
C LYS A 248 -18.82 -7.16 -18.63
N PHE A 249 -18.04 -8.13 -18.21
CA PHE A 249 -18.42 -9.57 -18.15
C PHE A 249 -18.90 -10.01 -16.77
N ASN A 250 -19.19 -9.08 -15.86
CA ASN A 250 -19.61 -9.32 -14.49
C ASN A 250 -18.54 -10.01 -13.60
N THR A 251 -17.29 -10.09 -14.02
CA THR A 251 -16.20 -10.64 -13.19
C THR A 251 -15.63 -9.58 -12.26
N PRO A 252 -15.09 -9.97 -11.10
CA PRO A 252 -14.47 -9.01 -10.16
C PRO A 252 -13.30 -8.26 -10.80
N ILE A 253 -13.03 -7.04 -10.30
CA ILE A 253 -11.91 -6.20 -10.75
C ILE A 253 -10.69 -6.49 -9.86
N ASN A 254 -9.50 -6.53 -10.48
CA ASN A 254 -8.22 -6.57 -9.80
C ASN A 254 -7.40 -5.30 -10.09
N THR A 255 -6.29 -5.14 -9.38
CA THR A 255 -5.41 -3.96 -9.50
C THR A 255 -4.85 -3.78 -10.92
N THR A 256 -4.54 -4.87 -11.64
CA THR A 256 -4.06 -4.80 -13.02
C THR A 256 -5.14 -4.20 -13.94
N ARG A 257 -6.36 -4.72 -13.89
CA ARG A 257 -7.49 -4.19 -14.67
C ARG A 257 -7.78 -2.74 -14.35
N TYR A 258 -7.68 -2.36 -13.08
CA TYR A 258 -7.86 -0.98 -12.66
C TYR A 258 -6.78 -0.06 -13.22
N SER A 259 -5.51 -0.46 -13.13
CA SER A 259 -4.39 0.30 -13.72
C SER A 259 -4.51 0.40 -15.24
N ASP A 260 -4.88 -0.69 -15.93
CA ASP A 260 -5.11 -0.69 -17.39
C ASP A 260 -6.25 0.27 -17.77
N SER A 261 -7.30 0.36 -16.95
CA SER A 261 -8.42 1.26 -17.21
C SER A 261 -8.03 2.74 -17.06
N ILE A 262 -7.20 3.07 -16.06
CA ILE A 262 -6.61 4.40 -15.89
C ILE A 262 -5.70 4.71 -17.10
N LYS A 263 -4.81 3.78 -17.44
CA LYS A 263 -3.90 3.94 -18.57
C LYS A 263 -4.64 4.23 -19.88
N LYS A 264 -5.74 3.55 -20.18
CA LYS A 264 -6.56 3.81 -21.37
C LYS A 264 -7.10 5.24 -21.42
N VAL A 265 -7.51 5.81 -20.30
CA VAL A 265 -7.95 7.22 -20.23
C VAL A 265 -6.76 8.14 -20.48
N VAL A 266 -5.62 7.88 -19.83
CA VAL A 266 -4.38 8.66 -20.04
C VAL A 266 -3.88 8.57 -21.48
N ASP A 267 -3.91 7.40 -22.09
CA ASP A 267 -3.55 7.22 -23.51
C ASP A 267 -4.48 8.05 -24.41
N SER A 268 -5.80 8.08 -24.12
CA SER A 268 -6.76 8.91 -24.86
C SER A 268 -6.50 10.42 -24.69
N ILE A 269 -6.08 10.86 -23.50
CA ILE A 269 -5.67 12.25 -23.26
C ILE A 269 -4.43 12.58 -24.11
N ASN A 270 -3.47 11.66 -24.17
CA ASN A 270 -2.18 11.86 -24.82
C ASN A 270 -2.23 11.78 -26.35
N LEU A 271 -3.29 11.22 -26.93
CA LEU A 271 -3.47 11.19 -28.40
C LEU A 271 -3.42 12.58 -29.06
N LEU A 272 -3.83 13.61 -28.33
CA LEU A 272 -3.88 15.00 -28.81
C LEU A 272 -2.77 15.89 -28.23
N ARG A 273 -1.78 15.31 -27.55
CA ARG A 273 -0.71 16.04 -26.87
C ARG A 273 0.63 15.86 -27.57
N SER A 274 1.47 16.90 -27.55
CA SER A 274 2.84 16.81 -28.03
C SER A 274 3.73 16.01 -27.07
N PRO A 275 4.81 15.37 -27.56
CA PRO A 275 5.72 14.56 -26.73
C PRO A 275 6.30 15.26 -25.51
N GLY A 276 6.45 16.58 -25.54
CA GLY A 276 6.97 17.38 -24.42
C GLY A 276 5.90 17.78 -23.38
N ASN A 277 4.61 17.48 -23.61
CA ASN A 277 3.50 17.86 -22.72
C ASN A 277 2.53 16.70 -22.50
N LEU A 278 3.06 15.51 -22.25
CA LEU A 278 2.25 14.33 -21.99
C LEU A 278 1.63 14.39 -20.60
N PHE A 279 0.37 13.95 -20.52
CA PHE A 279 -0.28 13.68 -19.24
C PHE A 279 0.41 12.47 -18.59
N GLU A 280 0.92 12.66 -17.38
CA GLU A 280 1.65 11.62 -16.69
C GLU A 280 0.73 10.52 -16.17
N THR A 281 1.11 9.25 -16.39
CA THR A 281 0.34 8.12 -15.87
C THR A 281 0.41 8.08 -14.33
N PHE A 282 -0.62 7.51 -13.72
CA PHE A 282 -0.71 7.42 -12.26
C PHE A 282 -1.35 6.09 -11.81
N SER A 283 -1.21 5.77 -10.54
CA SER A 283 -1.79 4.56 -9.93
C SER A 283 -3.18 4.84 -9.34
N GLY A 284 -3.97 3.79 -9.12
CA GLY A 284 -5.26 3.92 -8.45
C GLY A 284 -5.20 4.50 -7.03
N HIS A 285 -4.04 4.44 -6.36
CA HIS A 285 -3.84 5.11 -5.06
C HIS A 285 -3.78 6.63 -5.17
N THR A 286 -3.45 7.16 -6.34
CA THR A 286 -3.43 8.61 -6.59
C THR A 286 -4.81 9.25 -6.37
N PHE A 287 -5.93 8.55 -6.66
CA PHE A 287 -7.26 9.07 -6.33
C PHE A 287 -7.45 9.28 -4.82
N ARG A 288 -6.92 8.35 -4.02
CA ARG A 288 -6.97 8.47 -2.56
C ARG A 288 -6.08 9.60 -2.03
N HIS A 289 -4.90 9.80 -2.61
CA HIS A 289 -4.04 10.94 -2.29
C HIS A 289 -4.72 12.25 -2.69
N THR A 290 -5.32 12.30 -3.88
CA THR A 290 -6.09 13.45 -4.34
C THR A 290 -7.27 13.76 -3.42
N PHE A 291 -8.05 12.76 -3.00
CA PHE A 291 -9.12 12.94 -2.02
C PHE A 291 -8.60 13.58 -0.72
N ALA A 292 -7.51 13.05 -0.16
CA ALA A 292 -6.91 13.60 1.05
C ALA A 292 -6.48 15.06 0.86
N THR A 293 -5.80 15.36 -0.25
CA THR A 293 -5.37 16.72 -0.61
C THR A 293 -6.56 17.67 -0.71
N ARG A 294 -7.65 17.27 -1.42
CA ARG A 294 -8.87 18.09 -1.52
C ARG A 294 -9.56 18.32 -0.18
N CYS A 295 -9.56 17.32 0.71
CA CYS A 295 -10.04 17.49 2.08
C CYS A 295 -9.25 18.56 2.83
N PHE A 296 -7.92 18.54 2.73
CA PHE A 296 -7.06 19.52 3.39
C PHE A 296 -7.20 20.92 2.79
N GLU A 297 -7.27 21.05 1.49
CA GLU A 297 -7.53 22.31 0.79
C GLU A 297 -8.88 22.92 1.21
N SER A 298 -9.87 22.07 1.49
CA SER A 298 -11.18 22.47 1.99
C SER A 298 -11.21 22.77 3.50
N GLY A 299 -10.08 22.66 4.20
CA GLY A 299 -9.98 22.94 5.64
C GLY A 299 -10.50 21.84 6.57
N ILE A 300 -10.69 20.61 6.06
CA ILE A 300 -11.12 19.49 6.90
C ILE A 300 -9.95 19.09 7.82
N ASP A 301 -10.26 18.94 9.11
CA ASP A 301 -9.28 18.56 10.13
C ASP A 301 -8.52 17.27 9.76
N PRO A 302 -7.18 17.23 9.87
CA PRO A 302 -6.37 16.05 9.53
C PRO A 302 -6.80 14.76 10.26
N LYS A 303 -7.31 14.87 11.48
CA LYS A 303 -7.79 13.72 12.26
C LYS A 303 -9.09 13.15 11.69
N VAL A 304 -9.95 14.01 11.16
CA VAL A 304 -11.17 13.61 10.45
C VAL A 304 -10.79 12.93 9.13
N VAL A 305 -9.88 13.49 8.35
CA VAL A 305 -9.37 12.88 7.11
C VAL A 305 -8.72 11.53 7.41
N GLN A 306 -7.92 11.43 8.50
CA GLN A 306 -7.36 10.16 8.95
C GLN A 306 -8.44 9.10 9.18
N SER A 307 -9.56 9.48 9.81
CA SER A 307 -10.68 8.56 10.07
C SER A 307 -11.34 8.06 8.77
N TYR A 308 -11.54 8.95 7.79
CA TYR A 308 -12.09 8.59 6.47
C TYR A 308 -11.16 7.66 5.69
N LEU A 309 -9.87 7.92 5.76
CA LEU A 309 -8.86 7.10 5.11
C LEU A 309 -8.59 5.77 5.85
N GLY A 310 -8.82 5.69 7.15
CA GLY A 310 -8.46 4.54 7.97
C GLY A 310 -6.94 4.33 8.04
N HIS A 311 -6.18 5.42 8.25
CA HIS A 311 -4.75 5.35 8.50
C HIS A 311 -4.48 4.98 9.96
N SER A 312 -3.58 4.02 10.18
CA SER A 312 -3.19 3.58 11.52
C SER A 312 -2.39 4.64 12.29
N SER A 313 -1.76 5.57 11.59
CA SER A 313 -0.97 6.67 12.15
C SER A 313 -1.38 8.01 11.53
N VAL A 314 -1.41 9.06 12.37
CA VAL A 314 -1.64 10.44 11.91
C VAL A 314 -0.50 10.91 11.00
N SER A 315 0.74 10.44 11.24
CA SER A 315 1.90 10.81 10.42
C SER A 315 1.70 10.48 8.94
N MET A 316 1.08 9.33 8.62
CA MET A 316 0.75 8.98 7.23
C MET A 316 -0.21 9.98 6.56
N THR A 317 -1.05 10.64 7.34
CA THR A 317 -2.00 11.65 6.86
C THR A 317 -1.33 13.01 6.78
N LEU A 318 -0.46 13.33 7.75
CA LEU A 318 0.33 14.56 7.78
C LEU A 318 1.40 14.61 6.67
N ASP A 319 1.97 13.47 6.27
CA ASP A 319 2.90 13.40 5.13
C ASP A 319 2.22 13.87 3.82
N LEU A 320 0.90 13.67 3.69
CA LEU A 320 0.10 14.20 2.57
C LEU A 320 -0.24 15.68 2.77
N TYR A 321 -0.35 16.14 4.02
CA TYR A 321 -0.69 17.52 4.37
C TYR A 321 0.46 18.51 4.13
N THR A 322 1.72 18.06 4.27
CA THR A 322 2.91 18.91 4.09
C THR A 322 2.99 19.56 2.71
N HIS A 323 2.53 18.87 1.66
CA HIS A 323 2.49 19.42 0.31
C HIS A 323 1.43 20.54 0.12
N VAL A 324 0.40 20.59 0.96
CA VAL A 324 -0.68 21.59 0.89
C VAL A 324 -0.34 22.84 1.72
N THR A 325 0.48 22.69 2.76
CA THR A 325 0.79 23.77 3.70
C THR A 325 1.72 24.84 3.16
N GLU A 326 2.60 24.50 2.20
CA GLU A 326 3.50 25.50 1.61
C GLU A 326 2.73 26.58 0.82
N GLU A 327 1.64 26.20 0.11
CA GLU A 327 0.80 27.14 -0.62
C GLU A 327 -0.21 27.91 0.28
N LYS A 328 -0.62 27.31 1.41
CA LYS A 328 -1.61 27.92 2.33
C LYS A 328 -0.99 28.78 3.44
N SER A 329 0.30 28.65 3.71
CA SER A 329 0.94 29.30 4.88
C SER A 329 0.76 30.83 4.92
N ALA A 330 0.74 31.48 3.75
CA ALA A 330 0.52 32.92 3.67
C ALA A 330 -0.94 33.33 4.02
N SER A 331 -1.94 32.55 3.58
CA SER A 331 -3.35 32.86 3.87
C SER A 331 -3.78 32.46 5.28
N ASP A 332 -3.12 31.48 5.89
CA ASP A 332 -3.43 31.03 7.25
C ASP A 332 -2.85 31.98 8.32
N ILE A 333 -1.74 32.66 8.02
CA ILE A 333 -1.19 33.72 8.87
C ILE A 333 -2.14 34.92 8.97
N GLU A 334 -2.83 35.29 7.88
CA GLU A 334 -3.83 36.38 7.91
C GLU A 334 -5.03 36.05 8.81
N LYS A 335 -5.43 34.78 8.90
CA LYS A 335 -6.51 34.36 9.82
C LYS A 335 -6.12 34.54 11.29
N ILE A 336 -4.83 34.45 11.63
CA ILE A 336 -4.33 34.72 12.98
C ILE A 336 -4.47 36.22 13.30
N VAL A 337 -4.18 37.10 12.33
CA VAL A 337 -4.30 38.55 12.49
C VAL A 337 -5.74 38.91 12.79
N ASP A 338 -6.73 38.35 12.09
CA ASP A 338 -8.16 38.59 12.34
C ASP A 338 -8.59 38.09 13.73
N CYS A 339 -8.11 36.93 14.17
CA CYS A 339 -8.41 36.39 15.51
C CYS A 339 -7.78 37.20 16.65
N VAL A 340 -6.56 37.69 16.47
CA VAL A 340 -5.83 38.47 17.48
C VAL A 340 -6.25 39.94 17.43
N GLY A 341 -6.44 40.52 16.24
CA GLY A 341 -6.84 41.90 16.03
C GLY A 341 -8.22 42.20 16.62
N ASN A 342 -9.21 41.36 16.40
CA ASN A 342 -10.57 41.54 16.93
C ASN A 342 -10.62 41.47 18.47
N LYS A 343 -9.79 40.68 19.12
CA LYS A 343 -9.68 40.64 20.59
C LYS A 343 -9.05 41.91 21.17
N LEU A 344 -8.14 42.57 20.48
CA LEU A 344 -7.51 43.82 20.91
C LEU A 344 -8.45 45.03 20.77
N VAL A 345 -9.33 45.03 19.79
CA VAL A 345 -10.35 46.06 19.59
C VAL A 345 -11.42 45.99 20.69
N ASP A 346 -11.90 44.79 21.04
CA ASP A 346 -12.86 44.59 22.14
C ASP A 346 -12.31 44.99 23.51
N PHE A 347 -11.01 44.86 23.73
CA PHE A 347 -10.36 45.27 24.98
C PHE A 347 -10.26 46.79 25.11
N LYS A 348 -10.03 47.53 24.02
CA LYS A 348 -10.00 48.97 24.00
C LYS A 348 -11.38 49.61 24.20
N GLN A 349 -12.47 48.98 23.74
CA GLN A 349 -13.84 49.45 23.94
C GLN A 349 -14.38 49.21 25.36
N ARG A 350 -13.75 48.32 26.15
CA ARG A 350 -14.14 48.10 27.57
C ARG A 350 -13.39 48.96 28.57
N ILE A 351 -12.41 49.76 28.14
CA ILE A 351 -11.60 50.64 28.97
C ILE A 351 -11.90 52.13 28.69
N SER A 352 -12.71 52.46 27.68
CA SER A 352 -13.26 53.78 27.39
C SER A 352 -14.70 53.86 27.91
#